data_b0e15ab577eeb266f3030372d2b8835e
#
_entry.id   b0e15ab577eeb266f3030372d2b8835e
#
_cell.length_a   1.000
_cell.length_b   1.000
_cell.length_c   1.000
_cell.angle_alpha   90.00
_cell.angle_beta   90.00
_cell.angle_gamma   90.00
#
_symmetry.space_group_name_H-M   'P 1'
#
loop_
_entity.id
_entity.type
_entity.pdbx_description
1 polymer ?
#
loop_
_entity_poly.entity_id
_entity_poly.type
_entity_poly.pdbx_seq_one_letter_code
_entity_poly.pdbx_strand_id
1 'polypeptide(L)'
;NSIPGFELQQIGRVRSSLKSRRDCPFQEKEGAPEAWIEIDPPYADGLYGLNPGDEIIVLTWMHLANRDTLQVHPRGNRENPLKGVFATRSPSRPNPIGFHQTRIISLDQPLKIKVQALEVVDKTPVIDIKPVI
;
A
#
# COMPACT_ATOMS: atom_id res chain seq x y z
N ASN A 1 27.51 -11.31 8.22
CA ASN A 1 26.48 -12.20 8.74
C ASN A 1 25.12 -11.89 8.15
N SER A 2 24.58 -12.80 7.41
CA SER A 2 23.23 -12.66 6.92
C SER A 2 22.25 -13.28 7.92
N ILE A 3 21.15 -12.60 8.11
CA ILE A 3 20.02 -13.17 8.84
C ILE A 3 19.46 -14.26 7.94
N PRO A 4 19.28 -15.50 8.43
CA PRO A 4 18.62 -16.52 7.64
C PRO A 4 17.26 -15.99 7.24
N GLY A 5 16.85 -16.21 6.00
CA GLY A 5 15.68 -15.62 5.37
C GLY A 5 14.62 -15.13 6.34
N PHE A 6 14.30 -13.87 6.26
CA PHE A 6 13.18 -13.31 7.02
C PHE A 6 11.93 -13.30 6.18
N GLU A 7 10.79 -13.46 6.83
CA GLU A 7 9.51 -13.53 6.16
C GLU A 7 8.63 -12.37 6.58
N LEU A 8 7.87 -11.84 5.61
CA LEU A 8 6.80 -10.88 5.90
C LEU A 8 5.52 -11.66 6.16
N GLN A 9 4.72 -11.15 7.11
CA GLN A 9 3.40 -11.71 7.37
C GLN A 9 2.35 -10.81 6.74
N GLN A 10 1.46 -11.39 5.96
CA GLN A 10 0.30 -10.65 5.47
C GLN A 10 -0.69 -10.51 6.60
N ILE A 11 -0.98 -9.27 7.01
CA ILE A 11 -1.94 -9.01 8.08
C ILE A 11 -3.35 -8.76 7.58
N GLY A 12 -3.51 -8.55 6.29
CA GLY A 12 -4.80 -8.29 5.68
C GLY A 12 -4.66 -8.03 4.19
N ARG A 13 -5.70 -7.46 3.61
CA ARG A 13 -5.72 -7.15 2.19
C ARG A 13 -6.55 -5.91 1.92
N VAL A 14 -6.26 -5.26 0.81
CA VAL A 14 -7.06 -4.14 0.34
C VAL A 14 -8.25 -4.65 -0.46
N ARG A 15 -9.42 -4.05 -0.22
CA ARG A 15 -10.59 -4.24 -1.06
C ARG A 15 -10.87 -2.92 -1.74
N SER A 16 -10.78 -2.92 -3.07
CA SER A 16 -10.82 -1.72 -3.87
C SER A 16 -11.59 -1.96 -5.16
N SER A 17 -12.08 -0.86 -5.76
CA SER A 17 -12.66 -0.93 -7.10
C SER A 17 -11.60 -1.02 -8.19
N LEU A 18 -10.32 -0.77 -7.85
CA LEU A 18 -9.23 -0.84 -8.82
C LEU A 18 -8.86 -2.30 -9.04
N LYS A 19 -9.05 -2.82 -10.25
CA LYS A 19 -8.87 -4.24 -10.55
C LYS A 19 -7.56 -4.58 -11.23
N SER A 20 -6.86 -3.57 -11.78
CA SER A 20 -5.58 -3.77 -12.44
C SER A 20 -4.69 -2.55 -12.21
N ARG A 21 -3.40 -2.71 -12.49
CA ARG A 21 -2.45 -1.60 -12.37
C ARG A 21 -2.80 -0.43 -13.28
N ARG A 22 -3.49 -0.67 -14.38
CA ARG A 22 -3.92 0.38 -15.30
C ARG A 22 -4.94 1.34 -14.69
N ASP A 23 -5.68 0.86 -13.70
CA ASP A 23 -6.72 1.65 -13.04
C ASP A 23 -6.15 2.54 -11.96
N CYS A 24 -4.91 2.31 -11.54
CA CYS A 24 -4.32 3.00 -10.40
C CYS A 24 -3.73 4.34 -10.80
N PRO A 25 -4.07 5.44 -10.11
CA PRO A 25 -3.36 6.71 -10.29
C PRO A 25 -1.94 6.59 -9.75
N PHE A 26 -1.06 7.50 -10.14
CA PHE A 26 0.34 7.46 -9.69
C PHE A 26 0.52 7.85 -8.24
N GLN A 27 -0.42 8.61 -7.67
CA GLN A 27 -0.41 9.04 -6.27
C GLN A 27 -1.82 8.99 -5.72
N GLU A 28 -1.95 8.75 -4.40
CA GLU A 28 -3.24 8.68 -3.74
C GLU A 28 -4.09 9.93 -3.96
N LYS A 29 -3.45 11.10 -4.02
CA LYS A 29 -4.15 12.37 -4.21
C LYS A 29 -4.59 12.64 -5.64
N GLU A 30 -4.28 11.75 -6.56
CA GLU A 30 -4.66 11.88 -7.97
C GLU A 30 -6.01 11.24 -8.30
N GLY A 31 -6.93 11.24 -7.33
CA GLY A 31 -8.27 10.72 -7.54
C GLY A 31 -8.46 9.25 -7.20
N ALA A 32 -7.61 8.70 -6.35
CA ALA A 32 -7.79 7.33 -5.88
C ALA A 32 -9.11 7.20 -5.14
N PRO A 33 -9.87 6.12 -5.36
CA PRO A 33 -11.16 5.91 -4.70
C PRO A 33 -10.98 5.54 -3.24
N GLU A 34 -12.08 5.65 -2.50
CA GLU A 34 -12.16 5.06 -1.17
C GLU A 34 -11.95 3.56 -1.28
N ALA A 35 -11.39 2.98 -0.22
CA ALA A 35 -11.14 1.55 -0.18
C ALA A 35 -11.33 1.03 1.23
N TRP A 36 -11.36 -0.28 1.35
CA TRP A 36 -11.39 -0.96 2.64
C TRP A 36 -10.10 -1.73 2.83
N ILE A 37 -9.64 -1.77 4.08
CA ILE A 37 -8.56 -2.65 4.49
C ILE A 37 -9.19 -3.73 5.36
N GLU A 38 -9.12 -4.97 4.92
CA GLU A 38 -9.60 -6.13 5.69
C GLU A 38 -8.44 -6.72 6.46
N ILE A 39 -8.58 -6.80 7.77
CA ILE A 39 -7.56 -7.35 8.65
C ILE A 39 -7.89 -8.81 8.96
N ASP A 40 -6.90 -9.67 8.88
CA ASP A 40 -7.09 -11.08 9.21
C ASP A 40 -7.29 -11.25 10.72
N PRO A 41 -8.21 -12.14 11.15
CA PRO A 41 -8.60 -12.27 12.55
C PRO A 41 -7.45 -12.37 13.56
N PRO A 42 -6.35 -13.10 13.29
CA PRO A 42 -5.25 -13.17 14.26
C PRO A 42 -4.62 -11.81 14.62
N TYR A 43 -4.83 -10.79 13.81
CA TYR A 43 -4.22 -9.48 14.01
C TYR A 43 -5.22 -8.42 14.50
N ALA A 44 -6.41 -8.84 14.90
CA ALA A 44 -7.49 -7.94 15.32
C ALA A 44 -7.06 -6.97 16.43
N ASP A 45 -6.30 -7.45 17.39
CA ASP A 45 -5.86 -6.62 18.52
C ASP A 45 -4.98 -5.46 18.09
N GLY A 46 -4.36 -5.54 16.93
CA GLY A 46 -3.56 -4.45 16.39
C GLY A 46 -4.38 -3.23 16.00
N LEU A 47 -5.69 -3.34 15.86
CA LEU A 47 -6.56 -2.23 15.54
C LEU A 47 -6.89 -1.34 16.73
N TYR A 48 -6.60 -1.81 17.94
CA TYR A 48 -6.94 -1.07 19.16
C TYR A 48 -6.25 0.28 19.18
N GLY A 49 -7.01 1.34 19.38
CA GLY A 49 -6.48 2.69 19.44
C GLY A 49 -6.56 3.47 18.12
N LEU A 50 -6.94 2.82 17.02
CA LEU A 50 -7.22 3.54 15.78
C LEU A 50 -8.61 4.15 15.82
N ASN A 51 -8.75 5.38 15.34
CA ASN A 51 -10.01 6.12 15.35
C ASN A 51 -10.29 6.73 13.98
N PRO A 52 -11.59 6.93 13.65
CA PRO A 52 -11.94 7.72 12.46
C PRO A 52 -11.26 9.08 12.52
N GLY A 53 -10.76 9.53 11.38
CA GLY A 53 -10.02 10.78 11.26
C GLY A 53 -8.51 10.64 11.40
N ASP A 54 -8.02 9.52 11.93
CA ASP A 54 -6.59 9.30 12.05
C ASP A 54 -5.93 9.19 10.68
N GLU A 55 -4.77 9.83 10.54
CA GLU A 55 -3.92 9.61 9.38
C GLU A 55 -3.02 8.40 9.63
N ILE A 56 -2.94 7.53 8.66
CA ILE A 56 -2.15 6.31 8.74
C ILE A 56 -1.29 6.13 7.49
N ILE A 57 -0.24 5.36 7.68
CA ILE A 57 0.59 4.86 6.59
C ILE A 57 0.29 3.37 6.46
N VAL A 58 -0.09 2.97 5.25
CA VAL A 58 -0.38 1.56 4.93
C VAL A 58 0.78 1.05 4.10
N LEU A 59 1.43 0.00 4.57
CA LEU A 59 2.49 -0.67 3.84
C LEU A 59 1.91 -1.91 3.18
N THR A 60 2.10 -2.02 1.88
CA THR A 60 1.55 -3.11 1.08
C THR A 60 2.66 -3.87 0.37
N TRP A 61 2.33 -5.07 -0.08
CA TRP A 61 3.17 -5.83 -0.99
C TRP A 61 2.55 -5.73 -2.37
N MET A 62 3.24 -5.00 -3.28
CA MET A 62 2.72 -4.75 -4.63
C MET A 62 2.97 -5.98 -5.48
N HIS A 63 2.16 -7.00 -5.26
CA HIS A 63 2.38 -8.36 -5.78
C HIS A 63 2.39 -8.48 -7.30
N LEU A 64 1.88 -7.47 -8.02
CA LEU A 64 1.89 -7.46 -9.49
C LEU A 64 3.06 -6.67 -10.07
N ALA A 65 3.91 -6.11 -9.22
CA ALA A 65 5.02 -5.28 -9.67
C ALA A 65 6.21 -6.13 -10.15
N ASN A 66 7.04 -5.53 -11.00
CA ASN A 66 8.26 -6.17 -11.48
C ASN A 66 9.35 -6.04 -10.42
N ARG A 67 10.00 -7.15 -10.07
CA ARG A 67 11.04 -7.17 -9.03
C ARG A 67 12.45 -7.06 -9.57
N ASP A 68 12.62 -7.10 -10.89
CA ASP A 68 13.95 -7.04 -11.53
C ASP A 68 14.33 -5.64 -11.96
N THR A 69 13.40 -4.69 -11.84
CA THR A 69 13.62 -3.31 -12.26
C THR A 69 14.50 -2.56 -11.28
N LEU A 70 15.55 -1.93 -11.77
CA LEU A 70 16.45 -1.12 -10.95
C LEU A 70 16.44 0.35 -11.33
N GLN A 71 15.97 0.69 -12.52
CA GLN A 71 15.87 2.07 -12.98
C GLN A 71 14.55 2.28 -13.72
N VAL A 72 13.98 3.46 -13.57
CA VAL A 72 12.72 3.82 -14.21
C VAL A 72 12.74 5.29 -14.64
N HIS A 73 11.85 5.60 -15.59
CA HIS A 73 11.47 6.98 -15.84
C HIS A 73 10.33 7.31 -14.87
N PRO A 74 10.53 8.25 -13.91
CA PRO A 74 9.52 8.50 -12.90
C PRO A 74 8.14 8.79 -13.51
N ARG A 75 7.08 8.30 -12.88
CA ARG A 75 5.68 8.45 -13.28
C ARG A 75 5.39 7.89 -14.68
N GLY A 76 6.23 6.98 -15.16
CA GLY A 76 6.06 6.38 -16.47
C GLY A 76 6.29 7.34 -17.65
N ASN A 77 6.80 8.51 -17.39
CA ASN A 77 7.04 9.52 -18.42
C ASN A 77 8.49 9.48 -18.87
N ARG A 78 8.71 9.10 -20.14
CA ARG A 78 10.05 8.99 -20.70
C ARG A 78 10.78 10.32 -20.80
N GLU A 79 10.07 11.44 -20.71
CA GLU A 79 10.69 12.76 -20.68
C GLU A 79 11.36 13.07 -19.34
N ASN A 80 10.95 12.36 -18.29
CA ASN A 80 11.62 12.47 -17.00
C ASN A 80 12.96 11.75 -17.07
N PRO A 81 14.01 12.29 -16.43
CA PRO A 81 15.30 11.61 -16.40
C PRO A 81 15.18 10.22 -15.80
N LEU A 82 15.92 9.27 -16.34
CA LEU A 82 16.01 7.93 -15.79
C LEU A 82 16.62 7.99 -14.40
N LYS A 83 16.00 7.30 -13.44
CA LYS A 83 16.47 7.26 -12.05
C LYS A 83 16.47 5.83 -11.51
N GLY A 84 17.37 5.59 -10.58
CA GLY A 84 17.34 4.37 -9.79
C GLY A 84 16.04 4.30 -8.98
N VAL A 85 15.49 3.11 -8.83
CA VAL A 85 14.19 2.93 -8.15
C VAL A 85 14.21 3.39 -6.70
N PHE A 86 15.39 3.37 -6.04
CA PHE A 86 15.49 3.83 -4.66
C PHE A 86 15.36 5.35 -4.53
N ALA A 87 15.46 6.07 -5.63
CA ALA A 87 15.22 7.51 -5.68
C ALA A 87 13.80 7.85 -6.12
N THR A 88 12.91 6.86 -6.17
CA THR A 88 11.53 6.99 -6.65
C THR A 88 10.57 6.21 -5.74
N ARG A 89 9.28 6.42 -5.96
CA ARG A 89 8.21 5.63 -5.35
C ARG A 89 7.65 4.59 -6.31
N SER A 90 8.37 4.25 -7.37
CA SER A 90 7.93 3.24 -8.32
C SER A 90 7.63 1.92 -7.59
N PRO A 91 6.51 1.27 -7.89
CA PRO A 91 6.24 -0.07 -7.36
C PRO A 91 7.20 -1.13 -7.90
N SER A 92 7.73 -0.92 -9.11
CA SER A 92 8.69 -1.85 -9.70
C SER A 92 10.05 -1.66 -9.05
N ARG A 93 10.45 -2.62 -8.26
CA ARG A 93 11.68 -2.61 -7.46
C ARG A 93 11.93 -3.99 -6.87
N PRO A 94 13.14 -4.27 -6.36
CA PRO A 94 13.44 -5.61 -5.82
C PRO A 94 12.49 -6.08 -4.73
N ASN A 95 12.13 -5.20 -3.80
CA ASN A 95 11.11 -5.48 -2.79
C ASN A 95 9.98 -4.48 -2.98
N PRO A 96 8.91 -4.86 -3.69
CA PRO A 96 7.87 -3.90 -4.07
C PRO A 96 6.92 -3.59 -2.92
N ILE A 97 7.48 -3.00 -1.88
CA ILE A 97 6.71 -2.52 -0.72
C ILE A 97 6.11 -1.18 -1.06
N GLY A 98 4.79 -1.10 -1.03
CA GLY A 98 4.07 0.12 -1.25
C GLY A 98 3.96 0.93 0.04
N PHE A 99 4.01 2.25 -0.09
CA PHE A 99 3.88 3.18 1.01
C PHE A 99 2.73 4.12 0.66
N HIS A 100 1.65 4.04 1.45
CA HIS A 100 0.43 4.81 1.16
C HIS A 100 0.01 5.57 2.40
N GLN A 101 -0.17 6.87 2.26
CA GLN A 101 -0.68 7.69 3.35
C GLN A 101 -2.14 8.01 3.07
N THR A 102 -2.98 7.72 4.04
CA THR A 102 -4.42 7.94 3.90
C THR A 102 -5.04 8.24 5.27
N ARG A 103 -6.34 8.48 5.27
CA ARG A 103 -7.09 8.83 6.48
C ARG A 103 -8.21 7.82 6.70
N ILE A 104 -8.39 7.40 7.94
CA ILE A 104 -9.48 6.50 8.31
C ILE A 104 -10.80 7.26 8.25
N ILE A 105 -11.75 6.73 7.50
CA ILE A 105 -13.12 7.26 7.46
C ILE A 105 -13.96 6.61 8.55
N SER A 106 -13.93 5.28 8.65
CA SER A 106 -14.75 4.57 9.61
C SER A 106 -14.14 3.23 9.99
N LEU A 107 -14.54 2.74 11.16
CA LEU A 107 -14.18 1.43 11.71
C LEU A 107 -15.45 0.71 12.17
N ASP A 108 -16.56 0.93 11.45
CA ASP A 108 -17.89 0.46 11.87
C ASP A 108 -18.07 -1.06 11.78
N GLN A 109 -17.25 -1.72 10.95
CA GLN A 109 -17.34 -3.15 10.78
C GLN A 109 -16.12 -3.83 11.39
N PRO A 110 -16.31 -4.99 12.04
CA PRO A 110 -15.20 -5.73 12.61
C PRO A 110 -14.15 -6.04 11.54
N LEU A 111 -12.87 -5.90 11.89
CA LEU A 111 -11.75 -6.25 11.04
C LEU A 111 -11.68 -5.47 9.72
N LYS A 112 -12.41 -4.36 9.60
CA LYS A 112 -12.42 -3.55 8.39
C LYS A 112 -12.17 -2.09 8.70
N ILE A 113 -11.27 -1.48 7.94
CA ILE A 113 -10.96 -0.06 8.04
C ILE A 113 -11.34 0.57 6.71
N LYS A 114 -12.28 1.51 6.71
CA LYS A 114 -12.58 2.28 5.51
C LYS A 114 -11.65 3.48 5.47
N VAL A 115 -10.96 3.67 4.35
CA VAL A 115 -10.00 4.76 4.17
C VAL A 115 -10.40 5.65 3.00
N GLN A 116 -9.95 6.90 3.07
CA GLN A 116 -10.37 7.97 2.17
C GLN A 116 -9.88 7.77 0.74
N ALA A 117 -8.65 7.32 0.56
CA ALA A 117 -8.05 7.13 -0.74
C ALA A 117 -6.92 6.13 -0.65
N LEU A 118 -6.87 5.18 -1.61
CA LEU A 118 -5.84 4.18 -1.63
C LEU A 118 -5.65 3.68 -3.07
N GLU A 119 -4.47 3.92 -3.63
CA GLU A 119 -4.19 3.62 -5.03
C GLU A 119 -3.60 2.23 -5.22
N VAL A 120 -4.29 1.21 -4.80
CA VAL A 120 -3.83 -0.16 -4.98
C VAL A 120 -4.94 -1.02 -5.56
N VAL A 121 -4.54 -2.04 -6.31
CA VAL A 121 -5.51 -2.97 -6.87
C VAL A 121 -6.17 -3.79 -5.77
N ASP A 122 -7.37 -4.25 -6.04
CA ASP A 122 -8.10 -5.13 -5.14
C ASP A 122 -7.27 -6.35 -4.78
N LYS A 123 -7.36 -6.80 -3.53
CA LYS A 123 -6.67 -7.97 -2.96
C LYS A 123 -5.17 -7.77 -2.73
N THR A 124 -4.64 -6.57 -2.89
CA THR A 124 -3.24 -6.31 -2.57
C THR A 124 -2.97 -6.63 -1.11
N PRO A 125 -1.95 -7.43 -0.81
CA PRO A 125 -1.61 -7.76 0.58
C PRO A 125 -1.17 -6.54 1.37
N VAL A 126 -1.66 -6.43 2.61
CA VAL A 126 -1.21 -5.42 3.57
C VAL A 126 -0.24 -6.08 4.53
N ILE A 127 0.91 -5.45 4.74
CA ILE A 127 1.95 -6.00 5.60
C ILE A 127 2.12 -5.22 6.90
N ASP A 128 1.68 -3.96 6.96
CA ASP A 128 1.76 -3.17 8.18
C ASP A 128 0.89 -1.92 8.07
N ILE A 129 0.53 -1.37 9.21
CA ILE A 129 -0.15 -0.08 9.33
C ILE A 129 0.54 0.68 10.45
N LYS A 130 0.88 1.94 10.21
CA LYS A 130 1.51 2.80 11.20
C LYS A 130 0.78 4.14 11.26
N PRO A 131 0.70 4.76 12.44
CA PRO A 131 0.15 6.11 12.51
C PRO A 131 1.12 7.13 11.93
N VAL A 132 0.58 8.22 11.43
CA VAL A 132 1.38 9.40 11.11
C VAL A 132 1.54 10.19 12.42
N ILE A 133 2.78 10.44 12.79
CA ILE A 133 3.09 11.11 14.06
C ILE A 133 3.65 12.50 13.79
#